data_8934bed7aca2771ba32e9d57d250808d
#
_entry.id   8934bed7aca2771ba32e9d57d250808d
#
_cell.length_a   1.000
_cell.length_b   1.000
_cell.length_c   1.000
_cell.angle_alpha   90.00
_cell.angle_beta   90.00
_cell.angle_gamma   90.00
#
_symmetry.space_group_name_H-M   'P 1'
#
loop_
_entity.id
_entity.type
_entity.pdbx_description
1 polymer ?
#
loop_
_entity_poly.entity_id
_entity_poly.type
_entity_poly.pdbx_seq_one_letter_code
_entity_poly.pdbx_strand_id
1 'polypeptide(L)'
;MKRRHLLAAGIGALAAPAVARANAKFPDRTLRLVVPFPAGGATDVVGRMFADKLTQQLGQTVFVDNKSGAAGSIGAMEVKNAKPDGYTLLVATSSTHAINPTAYVNPPYDAVRNFTPISSVCVNPLVLYANPAMPDTMMGLIGLMKKYPGKYSYGSAGIGSIIHLAAEYLKRSVGGMDVVHVPYKGGAPAIQDTIAGNIAWSMETFSTTLPLHRAGKLRILAFCHSGRAAIAPEIPTMIEAGVPGYEAYTFSLILGPAGMPQDVIDVLDKASRQAMADPNTIKFLEGNASIPTPDTTPERTAQFIKDELAKWAPIIRDANVRIA
;
A
#
# COMPACT_ATOMS: atom_id res chain seq x y z
N MET A 1 -5.08 -55.49 73.81
CA MET A 1 -6.23 -54.52 73.99
C MET A 1 -5.80 -53.17 73.57
N LYS A 2 -6.67 -52.47 72.77
CA LYS A 2 -6.66 -51.11 72.39
C LYS A 2 -5.69 -50.68 71.24
N ARG A 3 -6.16 -50.86 70.02
CA ARG A 3 -5.82 -50.07 68.82
C ARG A 3 -6.35 -48.66 68.96
N ARG A 4 -5.48 -47.67 68.87
CA ARG A 4 -5.84 -46.29 68.56
C ARG A 4 -4.54 -45.54 68.18
N HIS A 5 -4.71 -44.78 67.09
CA HIS A 5 -3.75 -43.82 66.55
C HIS A 5 -3.00 -44.37 65.30
N LEU A 6 -3.08 -43.80 64.12
CA LEU A 6 -2.96 -42.37 63.77
C LEU A 6 -3.45 -42.17 62.38
N LEU A 7 -4.42 -41.39 62.20
CA LEU A 7 -4.68 -40.65 60.96
C LEU A 7 -4.01 -39.28 61.12
N ALA A 8 -2.80 -39.12 60.62
CA ALA A 8 -2.21 -37.82 60.38
C ALA A 8 -2.23 -37.60 58.88
N ALA A 9 -3.31 -36.94 58.41
CA ALA A 9 -3.44 -36.51 57.04
C ALA A 9 -2.39 -35.45 56.74
N GLY A 10 -1.40 -35.80 55.94
CA GLY A 10 -0.52 -34.85 55.30
C GLY A 10 -1.26 -34.11 54.18
N ILE A 11 -1.72 -32.90 54.46
CA ILE A 11 -2.15 -31.94 53.43
C ILE A 11 -0.88 -31.46 52.75
N GLY A 12 -0.44 -32.20 51.74
CA GLY A 12 0.56 -31.74 50.77
C GLY A 12 -0.11 -30.66 49.91
N ALA A 13 0.11 -29.41 50.27
CA ALA A 13 -0.25 -28.28 49.42
C ALA A 13 0.49 -28.48 48.07
N LEU A 14 -0.29 -28.82 47.05
CA LEU A 14 0.12 -28.72 45.65
C LEU A 14 0.36 -27.25 45.36
N ALA A 15 1.56 -26.75 45.68
CA ALA A 15 2.10 -25.54 45.13
C ALA A 15 2.36 -25.82 43.65
N ALA A 16 1.32 -25.68 42.83
CA ALA A 16 1.54 -25.54 41.39
C ALA A 16 2.51 -24.36 41.18
N PRO A 17 3.65 -24.54 40.53
CA PRO A 17 4.47 -23.41 40.18
C PRO A 17 3.58 -22.52 39.29
N ALA A 18 3.16 -21.38 39.81
CA ALA A 18 2.71 -20.28 38.99
C ALA A 18 3.92 -19.98 38.10
N VAL A 19 3.91 -20.55 36.88
CA VAL A 19 4.80 -20.13 35.83
C VAL A 19 4.46 -18.66 35.63
N ALA A 20 5.17 -17.80 36.36
CA ALA A 20 5.27 -16.39 36.02
C ALA A 20 5.74 -16.40 34.56
N ARG A 21 4.79 -16.23 33.64
CA ARG A 21 5.12 -15.77 32.30
C ARG A 21 5.85 -14.46 32.54
N ALA A 22 7.16 -14.53 32.65
CA ALA A 22 7.98 -13.38 32.52
C ALA A 22 7.47 -12.70 31.25
N ASN A 23 6.97 -11.46 31.38
CA ASN A 23 6.61 -10.65 30.22
C ASN A 23 7.88 -10.57 29.35
N ALA A 24 8.01 -11.53 28.43
CA ALA A 24 9.09 -11.51 27.46
C ALA A 24 8.93 -10.19 26.74
N LYS A 25 9.95 -9.34 26.90
CA LYS A 25 9.90 -7.95 26.38
C LYS A 25 9.73 -8.05 24.86
N PHE A 26 8.58 -7.63 24.35
CA PHE A 26 8.37 -7.58 22.90
C PHE A 26 9.31 -6.55 22.27
N PRO A 27 9.96 -6.88 21.11
CA PRO A 27 10.02 -8.19 20.49
C PRO A 27 11.17 -9.07 21.04
N ASP A 28 10.96 -10.39 21.12
CA ASP A 28 11.95 -11.38 21.55
C ASP A 28 12.42 -12.32 20.42
N ARG A 29 11.84 -12.18 19.23
CA ARG A 29 12.13 -12.97 18.03
C ARG A 29 11.91 -12.17 16.76
N THR A 30 12.29 -12.74 15.62
CA THR A 30 12.14 -12.18 14.29
C THR A 30 10.68 -11.83 13.97
N LEU A 31 10.47 -10.65 13.37
CA LEU A 31 9.18 -10.18 12.86
C LEU A 31 9.09 -10.43 11.35
N ARG A 32 7.87 -10.62 10.87
CA ARG A 32 7.55 -10.77 9.46
C ARG A 32 6.75 -9.57 8.97
N LEU A 33 7.25 -8.90 7.93
CA LEU A 33 6.55 -7.82 7.24
C LEU A 33 6.04 -8.35 5.90
N VAL A 34 4.74 -8.60 5.80
CA VAL A 34 4.11 -9.09 4.58
C VAL A 34 3.95 -7.93 3.59
N VAL A 35 4.52 -8.10 2.40
CA VAL A 35 4.36 -7.20 1.26
C VAL A 35 3.39 -7.85 0.26
N PRO A 36 2.20 -7.28 0.00
CA PRO A 36 1.15 -7.95 -0.77
C PRO A 36 1.36 -7.88 -2.30
N PHE A 37 2.57 -7.60 -2.75
CA PHE A 37 2.95 -7.46 -4.16
C PHE A 37 4.27 -8.16 -4.46
N PRO A 38 4.59 -8.42 -5.75
CA PRO A 38 5.85 -9.05 -6.15
C PRO A 38 7.08 -8.26 -5.70
N ALA A 39 8.18 -8.97 -5.48
CA ALA A 39 9.47 -8.37 -5.17
C ALA A 39 9.94 -7.43 -6.31
N GLY A 40 10.66 -6.37 -5.94
CA GLY A 40 11.21 -5.36 -6.86
C GLY A 40 10.21 -4.26 -7.27
N GLY A 41 8.94 -4.35 -6.89
CA GLY A 41 7.98 -3.26 -7.08
C GLY A 41 8.12 -2.16 -6.02
N ALA A 42 7.47 -1.00 -6.24
CA ALA A 42 7.56 0.16 -5.35
C ALA A 42 7.21 -0.17 -3.89
N THR A 43 6.17 -0.97 -3.66
CA THR A 43 5.77 -1.40 -2.30
C THR A 43 6.84 -2.29 -1.65
N ASP A 44 7.50 -3.16 -2.41
CA ASP A 44 8.58 -4.01 -1.91
C ASP A 44 9.83 -3.20 -1.54
N VAL A 45 10.20 -2.23 -2.38
CA VAL A 45 11.33 -1.32 -2.15
C VAL A 45 11.12 -0.53 -0.84
N VAL A 46 9.94 0.06 -0.65
CA VAL A 46 9.59 0.76 0.59
C VAL A 46 9.53 -0.21 1.78
N GLY A 47 8.92 -1.38 1.59
CA GLY A 47 8.79 -2.41 2.62
C GLY A 47 10.16 -2.88 3.14
N ARG A 48 11.13 -3.14 2.25
CA ARG A 48 12.50 -3.55 2.64
C ARG A 48 13.24 -2.43 3.37
N MET A 49 13.20 -1.21 2.85
CA MET A 49 13.79 -0.07 3.54
C MET A 49 13.22 0.07 4.96
N PHE A 50 11.91 -0.02 5.10
CA PHE A 50 11.26 0.16 6.39
C PHE A 50 11.53 -1.03 7.33
N ALA A 51 11.60 -2.27 6.83
CA ALA A 51 12.00 -3.46 7.58
C ALA A 51 13.41 -3.32 8.16
N ASP A 52 14.35 -2.80 7.36
CA ASP A 52 15.73 -2.55 7.82
C ASP A 52 15.75 -1.49 8.93
N LYS A 53 14.96 -0.42 8.81
CA LYS A 53 14.84 0.61 9.85
C LYS A 53 14.19 0.07 11.12
N LEU A 54 13.12 -0.71 11.01
CA LEU A 54 12.50 -1.36 12.17
C LEU A 54 13.46 -2.35 12.84
N THR A 55 14.26 -3.09 12.07
CA THR A 55 15.31 -3.98 12.62
C THR A 55 16.28 -3.21 13.51
N GLN A 56 16.74 -2.04 13.06
CA GLN A 56 17.63 -1.19 13.83
C GLN A 56 16.98 -0.65 15.13
N GLN A 57 15.71 -0.26 15.07
CA GLN A 57 14.99 0.31 16.21
C GLN A 57 14.56 -0.75 17.24
N LEU A 58 14.18 -1.92 16.78
CA LEU A 58 13.64 -2.99 17.61
C LEU A 58 14.74 -3.95 18.16
N GLY A 59 15.93 -3.96 17.56
CA GLY A 59 16.99 -4.91 17.90
C GLY A 59 16.68 -6.36 17.54
N GLN A 60 15.64 -6.58 16.72
CA GLN A 60 15.23 -7.89 16.22
C GLN A 60 15.02 -7.81 14.70
N THR A 61 15.42 -8.86 14.00
CA THR A 61 15.28 -8.91 12.54
C THR A 61 13.82 -8.74 12.11
N VAL A 62 13.57 -7.86 11.16
CA VAL A 62 12.30 -7.75 10.43
C VAL A 62 12.54 -8.17 8.99
N PHE A 63 11.97 -9.28 8.55
CA PHE A 63 12.15 -9.75 7.18
C PHE A 63 10.90 -9.50 6.34
N VAL A 64 11.10 -9.22 5.05
CA VAL A 64 10.02 -9.03 4.09
C VAL A 64 9.60 -10.37 3.51
N ASP A 65 8.29 -10.64 3.50
CA ASP A 65 7.66 -11.81 2.88
C ASP A 65 6.66 -11.36 1.81
N ASN A 66 6.97 -11.58 0.53
CA ASN A 66 6.12 -11.16 -0.58
C ASN A 66 4.98 -12.17 -0.81
N LYS A 67 3.73 -11.73 -0.58
CA LYS A 67 2.49 -12.53 -0.77
C LYS A 67 1.57 -11.85 -1.79
N SER A 68 1.92 -11.99 -3.05
CA SER A 68 1.21 -11.34 -4.15
C SER A 68 -0.04 -12.10 -4.60
N GLY A 69 -0.98 -11.37 -5.21
CA GLY A 69 -2.16 -11.91 -5.87
C GLY A 69 -3.45 -11.23 -5.45
N ALA A 70 -4.50 -11.32 -6.29
CA ALA A 70 -5.82 -10.74 -6.07
C ALA A 70 -5.77 -9.26 -5.63
N ALA A 71 -5.03 -8.42 -6.38
CA ALA A 71 -4.78 -7.01 -6.05
C ALA A 71 -4.29 -6.78 -4.61
N GLY A 72 -3.47 -7.70 -4.08
CA GLY A 72 -2.92 -7.65 -2.73
C GLY A 72 -3.79 -8.28 -1.63
N SER A 73 -4.99 -8.74 -1.96
CA SER A 73 -5.91 -9.34 -0.97
C SER A 73 -5.34 -10.60 -0.33
N ILE A 74 -4.52 -11.40 -1.04
CA ILE A 74 -3.91 -12.62 -0.50
C ILE A 74 -3.01 -12.26 0.69
N GLY A 75 -2.11 -11.30 0.53
CA GLY A 75 -1.23 -10.84 1.62
C GLY A 75 -2.00 -10.20 2.77
N ALA A 76 -3.02 -9.39 2.47
CA ALA A 76 -3.87 -8.78 3.49
C ALA A 76 -4.63 -9.82 4.31
N MET A 77 -5.21 -10.84 3.67
CA MET A 77 -5.89 -11.94 4.36
C MET A 77 -4.94 -12.76 5.24
N GLU A 78 -3.71 -12.97 4.81
CA GLU A 78 -2.73 -13.69 5.61
C GLU A 78 -2.45 -12.96 6.92
N VAL A 79 -2.29 -11.63 6.88
CA VAL A 79 -2.08 -10.84 8.10
C VAL A 79 -3.36 -10.75 8.95
N LYS A 80 -4.52 -10.55 8.33
CA LYS A 80 -5.82 -10.61 9.03
C LYS A 80 -5.96 -11.87 9.89
N ASN A 81 -5.51 -13.01 9.38
CA ASN A 81 -5.64 -14.31 10.03
C ASN A 81 -4.45 -14.67 10.94
N ALA A 82 -3.44 -13.81 11.03
CA ALA A 82 -2.29 -14.01 11.89
C ALA A 82 -2.65 -13.78 13.37
N LYS A 83 -1.79 -14.25 14.27
CA LYS A 83 -1.94 -13.96 15.72
C LYS A 83 -1.72 -12.47 15.97
N PRO A 84 -2.52 -11.83 16.83
CA PRO A 84 -2.39 -10.41 17.14
C PRO A 84 -1.29 -10.13 18.17
N ASP A 85 -0.09 -10.67 17.93
CA ASP A 85 1.05 -10.62 18.83
C ASP A 85 2.19 -9.67 18.36
N GLY A 86 1.97 -8.95 17.25
CA GLY A 86 2.92 -7.99 16.70
C GLY A 86 4.02 -8.59 15.82
N TYR A 87 4.11 -9.91 15.69
CA TYR A 87 5.18 -10.55 14.90
C TYR A 87 4.85 -10.73 13.40
N THR A 88 3.61 -10.44 13.00
CA THR A 88 3.21 -10.44 11.59
C THR A 88 2.54 -9.12 11.27
N LEU A 89 3.16 -8.34 10.39
CA LEU A 89 2.72 -7.02 9.98
C LEU A 89 2.45 -7.00 8.47
N LEU A 90 1.68 -6.03 8.01
CA LEU A 90 1.33 -5.80 6.61
C LEU A 90 1.85 -4.45 6.14
N VAL A 91 2.43 -4.39 4.97
CA VAL A 91 2.49 -3.15 4.20
C VAL A 91 1.18 -2.99 3.44
N ALA A 92 0.26 -2.22 3.99
CA ALA A 92 -1.02 -1.93 3.36
C ALA A 92 -0.88 -0.84 2.30
N THR A 93 -1.71 -0.93 1.25
CA THR A 93 -1.70 -0.01 0.12
C THR A 93 -3.11 0.45 -0.24
N SER A 94 -3.23 1.42 -1.16
CA SER A 94 -4.53 1.87 -1.67
C SER A 94 -5.36 0.71 -2.24
N SER A 95 -4.74 -0.23 -2.94
CA SER A 95 -5.47 -1.40 -3.46
C SER A 95 -6.08 -2.22 -2.34
N THR A 96 -5.32 -2.51 -1.26
CA THR A 96 -5.79 -3.37 -0.17
C THR A 96 -6.74 -2.66 0.80
N HIS A 97 -6.53 -1.37 1.12
CA HIS A 97 -7.23 -0.69 2.21
C HIS A 97 -8.11 0.48 1.77
N ALA A 98 -8.16 0.83 0.49
CA ALA A 98 -9.07 1.84 -0.04
C ALA A 98 -9.98 1.30 -1.15
N ILE A 99 -9.49 0.37 -1.98
CA ILE A 99 -10.20 -0.09 -3.19
C ILE A 99 -10.89 -1.42 -2.98
N ASN A 100 -10.14 -2.48 -2.64
CA ASN A 100 -10.67 -3.83 -2.50
C ASN A 100 -11.91 -3.93 -1.58
N PRO A 101 -11.97 -3.23 -0.42
CA PRO A 101 -13.15 -3.28 0.45
C PRO A 101 -14.45 -2.83 -0.22
N THR A 102 -14.38 -2.00 -1.25
CA THR A 102 -15.55 -1.51 -2.01
C THR A 102 -15.73 -2.24 -3.35
N ALA A 103 -14.63 -2.63 -3.99
CA ALA A 103 -14.65 -3.22 -5.32
C ALA A 103 -15.07 -4.70 -5.32
N TYR A 104 -14.77 -5.45 -4.26
CA TYR A 104 -15.22 -6.84 -4.13
C TYR A 104 -16.73 -6.90 -3.88
N VAL A 105 -17.42 -7.81 -4.55
CA VAL A 105 -18.84 -8.14 -4.27
C VAL A 105 -18.99 -8.72 -2.86
N ASN A 106 -18.07 -9.60 -2.48
CA ASN A 106 -17.95 -10.18 -1.14
C ASN A 106 -16.53 -9.90 -0.61
N PRO A 107 -16.29 -8.76 0.06
CA PRO A 107 -14.97 -8.40 0.54
C PRO A 107 -14.40 -9.47 1.49
N PRO A 108 -13.17 -9.98 1.25
CA PRO A 108 -12.59 -11.04 2.09
C PRO A 108 -12.18 -10.52 3.48
N TYR A 109 -12.18 -9.21 3.67
CA TYR A 109 -11.89 -8.53 4.94
C TYR A 109 -12.52 -7.14 4.98
N ASP A 110 -12.69 -6.64 6.20
CA ASP A 110 -13.00 -5.25 6.50
C ASP A 110 -11.68 -4.51 6.77
N ALA A 111 -11.36 -3.48 5.98
CA ALA A 111 -10.10 -2.74 6.07
C ALA A 111 -9.90 -1.98 7.40
N VAL A 112 -10.98 -1.70 8.13
CA VAL A 112 -10.94 -0.97 9.41
C VAL A 112 -10.99 -1.94 10.60
N ARG A 113 -11.91 -2.93 10.56
CA ARG A 113 -12.18 -3.79 11.73
C ARG A 113 -11.21 -4.95 11.87
N ASN A 114 -10.60 -5.41 10.78
CA ASN A 114 -9.75 -6.59 10.79
C ASN A 114 -8.25 -6.29 10.96
N PHE A 115 -7.90 -5.02 11.09
CA PHE A 115 -6.50 -4.58 11.22
C PHE A 115 -6.33 -3.57 12.35
N THR A 116 -5.12 -3.56 12.92
CA THR A 116 -4.65 -2.57 13.88
C THR A 116 -3.68 -1.64 13.16
N PRO A 117 -4.01 -0.35 12.97
CA PRO A 117 -3.09 0.63 12.41
C PRO A 117 -1.89 0.86 13.33
N ILE A 118 -0.69 1.02 12.75
CA ILE A 118 0.54 1.29 13.49
C ILE A 118 1.15 2.61 12.98
N SER A 119 1.42 2.70 11.67
CA SER A 119 2.16 3.83 11.12
C SER A 119 1.83 4.05 9.64
N SER A 120 1.90 5.29 9.20
CA SER A 120 2.04 5.65 7.79
C SER A 120 3.51 5.88 7.46
N VAL A 121 3.98 5.37 6.33
CA VAL A 121 5.38 5.53 5.89
C VAL A 121 5.48 6.59 4.81
N CYS A 122 4.69 6.46 3.74
CA CYS A 122 4.70 7.41 2.64
C CYS A 122 3.44 7.29 1.78
N VAL A 123 3.19 8.31 0.98
CA VAL A 123 2.37 8.24 -0.21
C VAL A 123 3.26 8.18 -1.44
N ASN A 124 2.85 7.40 -2.44
CA ASN A 124 3.55 7.20 -3.69
C ASN A 124 2.66 7.71 -4.83
N PRO A 125 2.87 8.94 -5.28
CA PRO A 125 2.06 9.52 -6.35
C PRO A 125 2.17 8.71 -7.64
N LEU A 126 1.06 8.60 -8.35
CA LEU A 126 1.04 8.06 -9.69
C LEU A 126 1.43 9.14 -10.70
N VAL A 127 1.79 8.70 -11.87
CA VAL A 127 1.90 9.52 -13.08
C VAL A 127 1.09 8.90 -14.19
N LEU A 128 0.59 9.73 -15.10
CA LEU A 128 0.15 9.26 -16.39
C LEU A 128 1.34 9.28 -17.34
N TYR A 129 1.59 8.15 -17.97
CA TYR A 129 2.61 8.02 -19.00
C TYR A 129 2.03 7.41 -20.28
N ALA A 130 2.63 7.75 -21.40
CA ALA A 130 2.22 7.32 -22.73
C ALA A 130 3.39 6.84 -23.58
N ASN A 131 3.08 6.08 -24.64
CA ASN A 131 4.05 5.81 -25.69
C ASN A 131 4.54 7.12 -26.32
N PRO A 132 5.83 7.28 -26.64
CA PRO A 132 6.37 8.51 -27.22
C PRO A 132 5.72 8.94 -28.56
N ALA A 133 5.06 8.03 -29.28
CA ALA A 133 4.31 8.36 -30.49
C ALA A 133 2.94 9.01 -30.20
N MET A 134 2.48 9.00 -28.95
CA MET A 134 1.27 9.71 -28.55
C MET A 134 1.54 11.21 -28.38
N PRO A 135 0.49 12.06 -28.33
CA PRO A 135 0.67 13.49 -28.04
C PRO A 135 1.52 13.74 -26.79
N ASP A 136 2.29 14.80 -26.81
CA ASP A 136 3.25 15.17 -25.76
C ASP A 136 2.64 15.97 -24.59
N THR A 137 1.36 16.29 -24.68
CA THR A 137 0.61 16.98 -23.64
C THR A 137 -0.60 16.16 -23.18
N MET A 138 -0.99 16.36 -21.93
CA MET A 138 -2.17 15.70 -21.36
C MET A 138 -3.44 16.02 -22.14
N MET A 139 -3.66 17.30 -22.47
CA MET A 139 -4.86 17.73 -23.23
C MET A 139 -4.81 17.21 -24.67
N GLY A 140 -3.63 17.10 -25.27
CA GLY A 140 -3.46 16.47 -26.59
C GLY A 140 -3.85 14.98 -26.56
N LEU A 141 -3.43 14.23 -25.53
CA LEU A 141 -3.82 12.83 -25.35
C LEU A 141 -5.33 12.69 -25.16
N ILE A 142 -5.93 13.49 -24.27
CA ILE A 142 -7.38 13.49 -24.03
C ILE A 142 -8.14 13.82 -25.32
N GLY A 143 -7.71 14.84 -26.06
CA GLY A 143 -8.31 15.24 -27.35
C GLY A 143 -8.25 14.11 -28.40
N LEU A 144 -7.14 13.41 -28.47
CA LEU A 144 -6.97 12.26 -29.38
C LEU A 144 -7.94 11.11 -29.00
N MET A 145 -8.05 10.80 -27.70
CA MET A 145 -8.96 9.74 -27.22
C MET A 145 -10.42 10.08 -27.51
N LYS A 146 -10.82 11.34 -27.27
CA LYS A 146 -12.19 11.83 -27.57
C LYS A 146 -12.50 11.87 -29.07
N LYS A 147 -11.52 12.17 -29.90
CA LYS A 147 -11.67 12.21 -31.36
C LYS A 147 -11.87 10.83 -31.98
N TYR A 148 -11.30 9.78 -31.38
CA TYR A 148 -11.35 8.41 -31.90
C TYR A 148 -11.82 7.44 -30.81
N PRO A 149 -13.13 7.43 -30.46
CA PRO A 149 -13.69 6.55 -29.44
C PRO A 149 -13.41 5.06 -29.74
N GLY A 150 -13.05 4.29 -28.70
CA GLY A 150 -12.78 2.86 -28.76
C GLY A 150 -11.51 2.44 -29.53
N LYS A 151 -10.78 3.39 -30.18
CA LYS A 151 -9.61 3.08 -31.00
C LYS A 151 -8.36 2.78 -30.17
N TYR A 152 -8.22 3.40 -29.04
CA TYR A 152 -7.02 3.34 -28.19
C TYR A 152 -7.29 2.53 -26.95
N SER A 153 -6.23 2.02 -26.34
CA SER A 153 -6.30 1.27 -25.10
C SER A 153 -5.37 1.86 -24.04
N TYR A 154 -5.72 1.61 -22.79
CA TYR A 154 -4.85 1.88 -21.64
C TYR A 154 -4.60 0.61 -20.83
N GLY A 155 -3.44 0.53 -20.19
CA GLY A 155 -3.06 -0.59 -19.34
C GLY A 155 -3.33 -0.36 -17.86
N SER A 156 -3.46 -1.44 -17.10
CA SER A 156 -3.44 -1.38 -15.63
C SER A 156 -2.75 -2.60 -15.03
N ALA A 157 -2.47 -2.52 -13.72
CA ALA A 157 -1.92 -3.65 -12.96
C ALA A 157 -2.97 -4.74 -12.60
N GLY A 158 -4.12 -4.72 -13.28
CA GLY A 158 -5.24 -5.63 -13.08
C GLY A 158 -6.52 -4.90 -12.66
N ILE A 159 -7.65 -5.59 -12.84
CA ILE A 159 -8.97 -5.07 -12.44
C ILE A 159 -8.97 -4.80 -10.93
N GLY A 160 -9.47 -3.63 -10.51
CA GLY A 160 -9.50 -3.21 -9.11
C GLY A 160 -8.17 -2.70 -8.54
N SER A 161 -7.09 -2.67 -9.34
CA SER A 161 -5.86 -2.00 -8.90
C SER A 161 -6.04 -0.49 -8.83
N ILE A 162 -5.21 0.19 -8.01
CA ILE A 162 -5.19 1.67 -7.97
C ILE A 162 -4.94 2.27 -9.36
N ILE A 163 -4.13 1.64 -10.18
CA ILE A 163 -3.82 2.07 -11.55
C ILE A 163 -5.08 2.05 -12.42
N HIS A 164 -5.88 0.97 -12.33
CA HIS A 164 -7.17 0.88 -13.02
C HIS A 164 -8.13 1.98 -12.57
N LEU A 165 -8.33 2.12 -11.26
CA LEU A 165 -9.26 3.09 -10.69
C LEU A 165 -8.85 4.53 -10.94
N ALA A 166 -7.54 4.82 -10.93
CA ALA A 166 -7.02 6.13 -11.28
C ALA A 166 -7.33 6.47 -12.76
N ALA A 167 -7.18 5.50 -13.68
CA ALA A 167 -7.55 5.70 -15.07
C ALA A 167 -9.08 5.93 -15.25
N GLU A 168 -9.93 5.17 -14.55
CA GLU A 168 -11.38 5.39 -14.57
C GLU A 168 -11.76 6.75 -13.93
N TYR A 169 -11.09 7.13 -12.86
CA TYR A 169 -11.26 8.47 -12.26
C TYR A 169 -10.89 9.58 -13.25
N LEU A 170 -9.79 9.41 -14.00
CA LEU A 170 -9.42 10.36 -15.06
C LEU A 170 -10.51 10.46 -16.14
N LYS A 171 -10.98 9.31 -16.66
CA LYS A 171 -12.03 9.29 -17.68
C LYS A 171 -13.26 10.08 -17.24
N ARG A 172 -13.68 9.92 -15.99
CA ARG A 172 -14.77 10.69 -15.39
C ARG A 172 -14.44 12.18 -15.27
N SER A 173 -13.26 12.52 -14.75
CA SER A 173 -12.83 13.91 -14.50
C SER A 173 -12.79 14.76 -15.77
N VAL A 174 -12.60 14.14 -16.93
CA VAL A 174 -12.56 14.86 -18.23
C VAL A 174 -13.87 14.74 -19.04
N GLY A 175 -14.97 14.35 -18.40
CA GLY A 175 -16.28 14.24 -19.02
C GLY A 175 -16.46 13.03 -19.95
N GLY A 176 -15.72 11.96 -19.67
CA GLY A 176 -15.75 10.70 -20.40
C GLY A 176 -14.69 10.57 -21.48
N MET A 177 -14.15 9.37 -21.61
CA MET A 177 -13.30 8.93 -22.73
C MET A 177 -13.61 7.46 -23.00
N ASP A 178 -13.92 7.14 -24.24
CA ASP A 178 -14.10 5.75 -24.66
C ASP A 178 -12.73 5.16 -25.06
N VAL A 179 -12.12 4.47 -24.09
CA VAL A 179 -10.78 3.87 -24.21
C VAL A 179 -10.83 2.46 -23.64
N VAL A 180 -10.30 1.48 -24.39
CA VAL A 180 -10.34 0.07 -24.03
C VAL A 180 -9.38 -0.21 -22.85
N HIS A 181 -9.88 -0.84 -21.79
CA HIS A 181 -9.04 -1.27 -20.68
C HIS A 181 -8.37 -2.62 -20.96
N VAL A 182 -7.05 -2.69 -20.78
CA VAL A 182 -6.26 -3.92 -20.87
C VAL A 182 -5.64 -4.22 -19.49
N PRO A 183 -6.20 -5.20 -18.74
CA PRO A 183 -5.68 -5.58 -17.43
C PRO A 183 -4.48 -6.52 -17.55
N TYR A 184 -3.39 -6.19 -16.85
CA TYR A 184 -2.17 -7.02 -16.74
C TYR A 184 -2.03 -7.62 -15.33
N LYS A 185 -1.09 -8.55 -15.16
CA LYS A 185 -0.73 -9.14 -13.86
C LYS A 185 0.32 -8.29 -13.11
N GLY A 186 0.11 -6.96 -13.06
CA GLY A 186 1.03 -5.99 -12.45
C GLY A 186 1.40 -4.86 -13.41
N GLY A 187 2.08 -3.81 -12.90
CA GLY A 187 2.44 -2.63 -13.69
C GLY A 187 3.53 -2.88 -14.72
N ALA A 188 4.51 -3.75 -14.41
CA ALA A 188 5.66 -3.98 -15.30
C ALA A 188 5.27 -4.45 -16.71
N PRO A 189 4.40 -5.44 -16.94
CA PRO A 189 3.96 -5.80 -18.29
C PRO A 189 3.17 -4.69 -18.98
N ALA A 190 2.38 -3.87 -18.26
CA ALA A 190 1.70 -2.72 -18.85
C ALA A 190 2.71 -1.66 -19.34
N ILE A 191 3.80 -1.42 -18.58
CA ILE A 191 4.90 -0.55 -19.00
C ILE A 191 5.53 -1.06 -20.29
N GLN A 192 5.86 -2.34 -20.39
CA GLN A 192 6.48 -2.93 -21.58
C GLN A 192 5.58 -2.79 -22.81
N ASP A 193 4.29 -3.04 -22.67
CA ASP A 193 3.32 -2.92 -23.76
C ASP A 193 3.07 -1.45 -24.16
N THR A 194 3.15 -0.52 -23.21
CA THR A 194 3.15 0.91 -23.56
C THR A 194 4.40 1.29 -24.36
N ILE A 195 5.58 0.83 -23.95
CA ILE A 195 6.84 1.07 -24.67
C ILE A 195 6.80 0.48 -26.08
N ALA A 196 6.27 -0.73 -26.21
CA ALA A 196 6.10 -1.42 -27.49
C ALA A 196 5.03 -0.78 -28.42
N GLY A 197 4.16 0.10 -27.88
CA GLY A 197 3.06 0.71 -28.63
C GLY A 197 1.82 -0.17 -28.75
N ASN A 198 1.75 -1.30 -28.03
CA ASN A 198 0.57 -2.19 -27.99
C ASN A 198 -0.61 -1.52 -27.26
N ILE A 199 -0.33 -0.66 -26.30
CA ILE A 199 -1.30 0.21 -25.63
C ILE A 199 -0.82 1.67 -25.69
N ALA A 200 -1.75 2.62 -25.68
CA ALA A 200 -1.43 4.03 -25.87
C ALA A 200 -0.80 4.66 -24.63
N TRP A 201 -1.34 4.36 -23.44
CA TRP A 201 -0.93 4.95 -22.18
C TRP A 201 -1.28 4.04 -20.99
N SER A 202 -0.74 4.39 -19.84
CA SER A 202 -1.13 3.79 -18.56
C SER A 202 -0.80 4.75 -17.41
N MET A 203 -1.07 4.34 -16.19
CA MET A 203 -0.60 4.99 -14.98
C MET A 203 0.29 4.05 -14.20
N GLU A 204 1.25 4.60 -13.45
CA GLU A 204 2.10 3.82 -12.54
C GLU A 204 2.73 4.76 -11.52
N THR A 205 3.38 4.23 -10.50
CA THR A 205 4.15 5.01 -9.54
C THR A 205 5.28 5.75 -10.23
N PHE A 206 5.54 6.96 -9.76
CA PHE A 206 6.54 7.84 -10.35
C PHE A 206 7.94 7.22 -10.29
N SER A 207 8.28 6.60 -9.16
CA SER A 207 9.57 5.93 -8.97
C SER A 207 9.89 4.89 -10.05
N THR A 208 8.89 4.14 -10.50
CA THR A 208 9.05 3.08 -11.51
C THR A 208 9.21 3.67 -12.93
N THR A 209 8.55 4.78 -13.22
CA THR A 209 8.46 5.33 -14.59
C THR A 209 9.49 6.40 -14.88
N LEU A 210 9.98 7.14 -13.87
CA LEU A 210 10.93 8.24 -14.08
C LEU A 210 12.24 7.82 -14.78
N PRO A 211 12.90 6.70 -14.43
CA PRO A 211 14.07 6.24 -15.16
C PRO A 211 13.81 5.95 -16.65
N LEU A 212 12.63 5.40 -16.95
CA LEU A 212 12.22 5.08 -18.32
C LEU A 212 11.87 6.34 -19.12
N HIS A 213 11.28 7.34 -18.47
CA HIS A 213 11.02 8.65 -19.03
C HIS A 213 12.32 9.36 -19.40
N ARG A 214 13.29 9.40 -18.48
CA ARG A 214 14.61 9.97 -18.71
C ARG A 214 15.39 9.26 -19.81
N ALA A 215 15.16 7.96 -19.97
CA ALA A 215 15.72 7.17 -21.07
C ALA A 215 14.96 7.31 -22.41
N GLY A 216 13.90 8.14 -22.47
CA GLY A 216 13.09 8.35 -23.67
C GLY A 216 12.23 7.15 -24.10
N LYS A 217 12.13 6.09 -23.26
CA LYS A 217 11.39 4.88 -23.60
C LYS A 217 9.87 5.07 -23.49
N LEU A 218 9.43 5.92 -22.59
CA LEU A 218 8.05 6.39 -22.43
C LEU A 218 8.06 7.88 -22.11
N ARG A 219 6.90 8.52 -22.21
CA ARG A 219 6.75 9.94 -21.85
C ARG A 219 5.78 10.08 -20.69
N ILE A 220 6.23 10.63 -19.55
CA ILE A 220 5.35 11.08 -18.48
C ILE A 220 4.69 12.37 -18.92
N LEU A 221 3.36 12.44 -18.88
CA LEU A 221 2.57 13.59 -19.27
C LEU A 221 2.13 14.44 -18.09
N ALA A 222 1.86 13.82 -16.94
CA ALA A 222 1.47 14.53 -15.75
C ALA A 222 1.71 13.71 -14.47
N PHE A 223 1.97 14.45 -13.39
CA PHE A 223 2.14 13.95 -12.02
C PHE A 223 0.82 14.07 -11.26
N CYS A 224 0.34 12.96 -10.69
CA CYS A 224 -1.00 12.86 -10.10
C CYS A 224 -1.04 13.33 -8.63
N HIS A 225 -0.44 14.49 -8.33
CA HIS A 225 -0.41 15.08 -7.01
C HIS A 225 -0.54 16.61 -7.13
N SER A 226 -0.94 17.30 -6.04
CA SER A 226 -1.16 18.75 -6.02
C SER A 226 0.09 19.58 -6.27
N GLY A 227 1.26 19.10 -5.82
CA GLY A 227 2.56 19.75 -6.02
C GLY A 227 3.44 18.95 -6.98
N ARG A 228 4.35 19.63 -7.69
CA ARG A 228 5.38 18.98 -8.53
C ARG A 228 6.38 18.21 -7.69
N ALA A 229 6.91 17.13 -8.25
CA ALA A 229 7.99 16.38 -7.63
C ALA A 229 9.31 17.14 -7.72
N ALA A 230 9.98 17.37 -6.58
CA ALA A 230 11.27 18.10 -6.56
C ALA A 230 12.37 17.42 -7.40
N ILE A 231 12.31 16.09 -7.55
CA ILE A 231 13.26 15.29 -8.34
C ILE A 231 13.08 15.43 -9.85
N ALA A 232 11.93 15.95 -10.33
CA ALA A 232 11.61 16.20 -11.73
C ALA A 232 10.61 17.37 -11.86
N PRO A 233 11.03 18.60 -11.55
CA PRO A 233 10.17 19.77 -11.54
C PRO A 233 9.67 20.17 -12.94
N GLU A 234 10.25 19.63 -13.99
CA GLU A 234 9.82 19.82 -15.38
C GLU A 234 8.51 19.12 -15.71
N ILE A 235 8.11 18.08 -14.94
CA ILE A 235 6.87 17.34 -15.17
C ILE A 235 5.71 18.10 -14.51
N PRO A 236 4.69 18.51 -15.26
CA PRO A 236 3.55 19.23 -14.71
C PRO A 236 2.68 18.31 -13.84
N THR A 237 1.97 18.89 -12.89
CA THR A 237 0.89 18.18 -12.19
C THR A 237 -0.31 17.99 -13.11
N MET A 238 -1.22 17.05 -12.77
CA MET A 238 -2.50 16.89 -13.49
C MET A 238 -3.31 18.19 -13.49
N ILE A 239 -3.29 18.94 -12.41
CA ILE A 239 -3.97 20.23 -12.27
C ILE A 239 -3.40 21.24 -13.29
N GLU A 240 -2.09 21.39 -13.34
CA GLU A 240 -1.39 22.26 -14.31
C GLU A 240 -1.59 21.79 -15.76
N ALA A 241 -1.72 20.48 -15.96
CA ALA A 241 -1.95 19.87 -17.27
C ALA A 241 -3.43 19.90 -17.72
N GLY A 242 -4.31 20.58 -17.00
CA GLY A 242 -5.70 20.85 -17.42
C GLY A 242 -6.75 19.88 -16.84
N VAL A 243 -6.42 19.11 -15.79
CA VAL A 243 -7.35 18.21 -15.08
C VAL A 243 -7.47 18.67 -13.62
N PRO A 244 -8.30 19.67 -13.32
CA PRO A 244 -8.40 20.27 -12.00
C PRO A 244 -8.92 19.28 -10.97
N GLY A 245 -8.36 19.34 -9.75
CA GLY A 245 -8.78 18.50 -8.62
C GLY A 245 -8.42 17.03 -8.74
N TYR A 246 -7.63 16.64 -9.76
CA TYR A 246 -7.23 15.24 -9.93
C TYR A 246 -5.99 14.91 -9.11
N GLU A 247 -6.14 13.99 -8.18
CA GLU A 247 -5.04 13.38 -7.43
C GLU A 247 -5.24 11.86 -7.32
N ALA A 248 -4.18 11.13 -7.63
CA ALA A 248 -4.14 9.67 -7.48
C ALA A 248 -2.75 9.23 -7.02
N TYR A 249 -2.73 8.46 -5.95
CA TYR A 249 -1.52 7.91 -5.34
C TYR A 249 -1.82 6.54 -4.73
N THR A 250 -0.80 5.74 -4.56
CA THR A 250 -0.85 4.66 -3.59
C THR A 250 -0.11 5.07 -2.33
N PHE A 251 -0.30 4.34 -1.25
CA PHE A 251 0.35 4.59 0.03
C PHE A 251 1.02 3.32 0.56
N SER A 252 1.89 3.49 1.53
CA SER A 252 2.48 2.40 2.31
C SER A 252 2.21 2.67 3.78
N LEU A 253 1.34 1.85 4.39
CA LEU A 253 1.01 1.89 5.81
C LEU A 253 1.46 0.58 6.46
N ILE A 254 1.81 0.65 7.73
CA ILE A 254 2.13 -0.54 8.53
C ILE A 254 0.94 -0.86 9.41
N LEU A 255 0.39 -2.06 9.23
CA LEU A 255 -0.75 -2.55 9.98
C LEU A 255 -0.43 -3.92 10.59
N GLY A 256 -1.03 -4.23 11.72
CA GLY A 256 -1.08 -5.58 12.27
C GLY A 256 -2.49 -6.17 12.18
N PRO A 257 -2.69 -7.44 12.59
CA PRO A 257 -4.04 -8.02 12.73
C PRO A 257 -4.81 -7.32 13.84
N ALA A 258 -6.15 -7.36 13.77
CA ALA A 258 -7.00 -6.76 14.80
C ALA A 258 -6.78 -7.39 16.18
N GLY A 259 -6.89 -6.56 17.23
CA GLY A 259 -6.82 -7.03 18.62
C GLY A 259 -5.40 -7.17 19.18
N MET A 260 -4.42 -6.49 18.61
CA MET A 260 -3.07 -6.42 19.18
C MET A 260 -3.07 -5.75 20.55
N PRO A 261 -2.24 -6.22 21.52
CA PRO A 261 -2.06 -5.57 22.81
C PRO A 261 -1.50 -4.15 22.67
N GLN A 262 -1.94 -3.24 23.53
CA GLN A 262 -1.55 -1.83 23.44
C GLN A 262 -0.04 -1.62 23.65
N ASP A 263 0.59 -2.34 24.54
CA ASP A 263 2.02 -2.29 24.80
C ASP A 263 2.85 -2.71 23.56
N VAL A 264 2.35 -3.66 22.77
CA VAL A 264 2.97 -4.05 21.49
C VAL A 264 2.80 -2.96 20.45
N ILE A 265 1.61 -2.35 20.37
CA ILE A 265 1.34 -1.21 19.46
C ILE A 265 2.27 -0.06 19.80
N ASP A 266 2.42 0.30 21.08
CA ASP A 266 3.26 1.40 21.54
C ASP A 266 4.73 1.21 21.18
N VAL A 267 5.25 -0.03 21.28
CA VAL A 267 6.62 -0.36 20.88
C VAL A 267 6.81 -0.19 19.36
N LEU A 268 5.86 -0.72 18.56
CA LEU A 268 5.92 -0.63 17.10
C LEU A 268 5.73 0.81 16.59
N ASP A 269 4.82 1.58 17.18
CA ASP A 269 4.60 2.99 16.87
C ASP A 269 5.87 3.81 17.17
N LYS A 270 6.46 3.63 18.37
CA LYS A 270 7.70 4.31 18.73
C LYS A 270 8.83 3.99 17.76
N ALA A 271 9.02 2.72 17.43
CA ALA A 271 10.04 2.28 16.47
C ALA A 271 9.80 2.86 15.08
N SER A 272 8.54 2.92 14.64
CA SER A 272 8.15 3.50 13.36
C SER A 272 8.41 5.01 13.30
N ARG A 273 8.05 5.75 14.34
CA ARG A 273 8.34 7.19 14.42
C ARG A 273 9.84 7.48 14.42
N GLN A 274 10.65 6.69 15.13
CA GLN A 274 12.10 6.82 15.10
C GLN A 274 12.67 6.51 13.72
N ALA A 275 12.15 5.48 13.03
CA ALA A 275 12.51 5.18 11.66
C ALA A 275 12.17 6.33 10.69
N MET A 276 11.02 6.95 10.85
CA MET A 276 10.57 8.08 10.01
C MET A 276 11.24 9.41 10.37
N ALA A 277 11.80 9.56 11.58
CA ALA A 277 12.59 10.73 11.97
C ALA A 277 14.04 10.69 11.43
N ASP A 278 14.52 9.55 10.93
CA ASP A 278 15.86 9.42 10.36
C ASP A 278 15.94 10.17 9.01
N PRO A 279 16.85 11.18 8.87
CA PRO A 279 17.03 11.92 7.62
C PRO A 279 17.36 11.02 6.42
N ASN A 280 18.02 9.87 6.62
CA ASN A 280 18.29 8.93 5.55
C ASN A 280 17.03 8.22 5.04
N THR A 281 16.05 7.98 5.93
CA THR A 281 14.73 7.46 5.53
C THR A 281 14.00 8.48 4.64
N ILE A 282 13.96 9.74 5.08
CA ILE A 282 13.34 10.82 4.30
C ILE A 282 14.00 10.96 2.94
N LYS A 283 15.34 11.07 2.91
CA LYS A 283 16.13 11.18 1.67
C LYS A 283 15.92 9.99 0.73
N PHE A 284 15.81 8.77 1.28
CA PHE A 284 15.53 7.58 0.48
C PHE A 284 14.15 7.65 -0.16
N LEU A 285 13.12 8.01 0.61
CA LEU A 285 11.75 8.12 0.11
C LEU A 285 11.64 9.20 -0.97
N GLU A 286 12.16 10.40 -0.71
CA GLU A 286 12.17 11.51 -1.68
C GLU A 286 12.96 11.15 -2.94
N GLY A 287 14.11 10.49 -2.81
CA GLY A 287 14.91 10.00 -3.93
C GLY A 287 14.20 8.95 -4.79
N ASN A 288 13.22 8.26 -4.22
CA ASN A 288 12.31 7.35 -4.92
C ASN A 288 10.98 8.03 -5.29
N ALA A 289 10.93 9.36 -5.26
CA ALA A 289 9.73 10.15 -5.56
C ALA A 289 8.50 9.76 -4.74
N SER A 290 8.71 9.26 -3.54
CA SER A 290 7.70 9.06 -2.51
C SER A 290 7.64 10.28 -1.62
N ILE A 291 6.46 10.62 -1.13
CA ILE A 291 6.24 11.72 -0.17
C ILE A 291 6.20 11.10 1.23
N PRO A 292 7.20 11.39 2.07
CA PRO A 292 7.23 10.85 3.44
C PRO A 292 6.05 11.36 4.27
N THR A 293 5.62 10.54 5.25
CA THR A 293 4.59 10.91 6.23
C THR A 293 5.18 10.83 7.65
N PRO A 294 6.10 11.74 8.03
CA PRO A 294 6.85 11.66 9.30
C PRO A 294 5.98 11.82 10.54
N ASP A 295 4.87 12.51 10.41
CA ASP A 295 3.94 12.88 11.48
C ASP A 295 2.86 11.79 11.69
N THR A 296 3.31 10.56 11.84
CA THR A 296 2.44 9.38 11.87
C THR A 296 2.14 8.93 13.31
N THR A 297 0.88 8.52 13.55
CA THR A 297 0.43 7.80 14.76
C THR A 297 -0.59 6.74 14.35
N PRO A 298 -0.88 5.75 15.21
CA PRO A 298 -1.94 4.77 14.95
C PRO A 298 -3.29 5.44 14.65
N GLU A 299 -3.66 6.50 15.37
CA GLU A 299 -4.94 7.21 15.19
C GLU A 299 -4.99 7.96 13.86
N ARG A 300 -3.91 8.65 13.49
CA ARG A 300 -3.81 9.33 12.18
C ARG A 300 -3.84 8.34 11.04
N THR A 301 -3.16 7.21 11.19
CA THR A 301 -3.19 6.12 10.20
C THR A 301 -4.58 5.53 10.05
N ALA A 302 -5.30 5.33 11.18
CA ALA A 302 -6.69 4.88 11.16
C ALA A 302 -7.62 5.87 10.45
N GLN A 303 -7.47 7.17 10.73
CA GLN A 303 -8.27 8.22 10.09
C GLN A 303 -7.98 8.29 8.59
N PHE A 304 -6.71 8.24 8.19
CA PHE A 304 -6.29 8.23 6.80
C PHE A 304 -6.94 7.08 6.00
N ILE A 305 -7.01 5.87 6.56
CA ILE A 305 -7.70 4.73 5.91
C ILE A 305 -9.18 5.05 5.68
N LYS A 306 -9.86 5.64 6.66
CA LYS A 306 -11.29 6.00 6.54
C LYS A 306 -11.51 7.07 5.46
N ASP A 307 -10.64 8.07 5.40
CA ASP A 307 -10.71 9.15 4.41
C ASP A 307 -10.48 8.61 2.99
N GLU A 308 -9.51 7.72 2.82
CA GLU A 308 -9.26 7.08 1.54
C GLU A 308 -10.41 6.15 1.10
N LEU A 309 -11.00 5.39 2.02
CA LEU A 309 -12.21 4.60 1.73
C LEU A 309 -13.37 5.50 1.27
N ALA A 310 -13.58 6.63 1.96
CA ALA A 310 -14.64 7.58 1.60
C ALA A 310 -14.39 8.24 0.23
N LYS A 311 -13.13 8.56 -0.10
CA LYS A 311 -12.72 9.12 -1.39
C LYS A 311 -12.97 8.14 -2.54
N TRP A 312 -12.51 6.89 -2.40
CA TRP A 312 -12.55 5.93 -3.51
C TRP A 312 -13.90 5.24 -3.70
N ALA A 313 -14.70 5.08 -2.66
CA ALA A 313 -15.99 4.38 -2.75
C ALA A 313 -16.94 4.92 -3.83
N PRO A 314 -17.18 6.23 -3.98
CA PRO A 314 -18.01 6.76 -5.07
C PRO A 314 -17.36 6.52 -6.45
N ILE A 315 -16.05 6.69 -6.59
CA ILE A 315 -15.32 6.48 -7.85
C ILE A 315 -15.49 5.03 -8.33
N ILE A 316 -15.33 4.05 -7.42
CA ILE A 316 -15.47 2.62 -7.70
C ILE A 316 -16.89 2.28 -8.15
N ARG A 317 -17.90 2.83 -7.44
CA ARG A 317 -19.32 2.60 -7.79
C ARG A 317 -19.66 3.17 -9.15
N ASP A 318 -19.25 4.40 -9.43
CA ASP A 318 -19.54 5.10 -10.69
C ASP A 318 -18.81 4.45 -11.88
N ALA A 319 -17.59 3.93 -11.67
CA ALA A 319 -16.86 3.16 -12.67
C ALA A 319 -17.43 1.74 -12.86
N ASN A 320 -18.43 1.34 -12.04
CA ASN A 320 -19.01 -0.01 -12.03
C ASN A 320 -17.96 -1.13 -11.92
N VAL A 321 -16.85 -0.87 -11.22
CA VAL A 321 -15.80 -1.87 -11.03
C VAL A 321 -16.24 -2.88 -9.96
N ARG A 322 -16.37 -4.13 -10.37
CA ARG A 322 -16.74 -5.27 -9.53
C ARG A 322 -15.70 -6.36 -9.62
N ILE A 323 -15.24 -6.86 -8.49
CA ILE A 323 -14.35 -8.02 -8.38
C ILE A 323 -15.15 -9.16 -7.77
N ALA A 324 -15.21 -10.29 -8.49
CA ALA A 324 -15.94 -11.47 -8.09
C ALA A 324 -15.26 -12.23 -6.94
#